data_ce6aebdf30871d2bcf49ab7ae3634e76
#
_entry.id   ce6aebdf30871d2bcf49ab7ae3634e76
#
_cell.length_a   1.000
_cell.length_b   1.000
_cell.length_c   1.000
_cell.angle_alpha   90.00
_cell.angle_beta   90.00
_cell.angle_gamma   90.00
#
_symmetry.space_group_name_H-M   'P 1'
#
loop_
_entity.id
_entity.type
_entity.pdbx_description
1 polymer ?
#
loop_
_entity_poly.entity_id
_entity_poly.type
_entity_poly.pdbx_seq_one_letter_code
_entity_poly.pdbx_strand_id
1 'polypeptide(L)'
;MVNLNIDMIGRIDPKHINNEERYIYLIGSNLLSSELHQVSESTNKNTTKLYLDYKYNDIDQSECIYYRSDHFHFVKNNIPAIFYFNGVHEDYHKPTDTADKIEYNLLKDRIKLIFYTAWKLANRNKKIEVDKNVDYSELVNCRRYLKLYNL
;
A
#
# COMPACT_ATOMS: atom_id res chain seq x y z
N MET A 1 -5.39 5.99 15.57
CA MET A 1 -6.04 5.95 14.21
C MET A 1 -5.11 5.22 13.27
N VAL A 2 -5.64 4.53 12.26
CA VAL A 2 -4.87 3.89 11.18
C VAL A 2 -5.60 4.17 9.87
N ASN A 3 -4.88 4.34 8.78
CA ASN A 3 -5.45 4.44 7.44
C ASN A 3 -5.13 3.16 6.64
N LEU A 4 -6.13 2.59 6.00
CA LEU A 4 -5.98 1.53 5.00
C LEU A 4 -6.44 2.08 3.66
N ASN A 5 -5.49 2.53 2.88
CA ASN A 5 -5.73 3.12 1.56
C ASN A 5 -5.78 2.03 0.49
N ILE A 6 -6.79 2.09 -0.35
CA ILE A 6 -7.01 1.12 -1.42
C ILE A 6 -7.06 1.87 -2.74
N ASP A 7 -6.05 1.67 -3.57
CA ASP A 7 -5.95 2.35 -4.84
C ASP A 7 -5.36 1.41 -5.90
N MET A 8 -6.07 1.26 -7.01
CA MET A 8 -5.66 0.46 -8.16
C MET A 8 -5.36 -1.02 -7.84
N ILE A 9 -6.29 -1.75 -7.21
CA ILE A 9 -6.08 -3.17 -6.85
C ILE A 9 -6.74 -4.17 -7.83
N GLY A 10 -7.29 -3.71 -8.94
CA GLY A 10 -8.09 -4.53 -9.87
C GLY A 10 -7.31 -5.15 -11.04
N ARG A 11 -6.07 -4.75 -11.28
CA ARG A 11 -5.29 -5.17 -12.45
C ARG A 11 -3.97 -5.87 -12.03
N ILE A 12 -3.15 -6.23 -13.02
CA ILE A 12 -1.81 -6.81 -12.81
C ILE A 12 -0.76 -5.84 -13.37
N ASP A 13 0.30 -5.60 -12.60
CA ASP A 13 1.49 -4.91 -13.08
C ASP A 13 2.18 -5.79 -14.14
N PRO A 14 2.49 -5.27 -15.33
CA PRO A 14 3.27 -6.01 -16.33
C PRO A 14 4.56 -6.63 -15.79
N LYS A 15 5.15 -6.05 -14.74
CA LYS A 15 6.34 -6.56 -14.07
C LYS A 15 6.11 -7.90 -13.32
N HIS A 16 4.84 -8.24 -13.04
CA HIS A 16 4.44 -9.47 -12.36
C HIS A 16 3.83 -10.55 -13.27
N ILE A 17 3.51 -10.24 -14.52
CA ILE A 17 2.80 -11.17 -15.44
C ILE A 17 3.49 -12.53 -15.58
N ASN A 18 4.82 -12.57 -15.54
CA ASN A 18 5.61 -13.79 -15.71
C ASN A 18 6.19 -14.34 -14.40
N ASN A 19 5.82 -13.77 -13.25
CA ASN A 19 6.35 -14.14 -11.95
C ASN A 19 5.23 -14.59 -11.01
N GLU A 20 4.95 -13.80 -9.98
CA GLU A 20 3.92 -14.08 -9.00
C GLU A 20 2.68 -13.20 -9.28
N GLU A 21 1.68 -13.76 -9.93
CA GLU A 21 0.44 -13.03 -10.25
C GLU A 21 -0.43 -12.77 -8.99
N ARG A 22 -0.36 -13.68 -8.01
CA ARG A 22 -1.11 -13.56 -6.76
C ARG A 22 -0.37 -12.71 -5.74
N TYR A 23 -0.16 -11.44 -6.06
CA TYR A 23 0.57 -10.48 -5.26
C TYR A 23 -0.26 -9.24 -4.90
N ILE A 24 0.28 -8.45 -4.00
CA ILE A 24 -0.13 -7.08 -3.72
C ILE A 24 1.08 -6.29 -3.21
N TYR A 25 1.25 -5.05 -3.67
CA TYR A 25 2.20 -4.13 -3.07
C TYR A 25 1.63 -3.59 -1.75
N LEU A 26 2.41 -3.66 -0.69
CA LEU A 26 2.14 -3.02 0.59
C LEU A 26 3.09 -1.85 0.78
N ILE A 27 2.57 -0.64 0.70
CA ILE A 27 3.37 0.58 0.75
C ILE A 27 3.11 1.30 2.07
N GLY A 28 4.20 1.62 2.78
CA GLY A 28 4.13 2.36 4.04
C GLY A 28 3.81 1.54 5.29
N SER A 29 3.46 0.26 5.16
CA SER A 29 2.97 -0.56 6.28
C SER A 29 3.89 -0.61 7.51
N ASN A 30 5.20 -0.45 7.31
CA ASN A 30 6.24 -0.57 8.34
C ASN A 30 6.98 0.77 8.59
N LEU A 31 6.56 1.86 7.96
CA LEU A 31 7.31 3.12 8.05
C LEU A 31 7.03 3.89 9.36
N LEU A 32 5.80 3.87 9.86
CA LEU A 32 5.41 4.53 11.11
C LEU A 32 5.09 3.55 12.25
N SER A 33 4.79 2.27 11.93
CA SER A 33 4.37 1.29 12.94
C SER A 33 4.79 -0.12 12.59
N SER A 34 5.65 -0.70 13.42
CA SER A 34 6.01 -2.11 13.34
C SER A 34 4.81 -3.02 13.62
N GLU A 35 3.94 -2.62 14.54
CA GLU A 35 2.75 -3.37 14.92
C GLU A 35 1.74 -3.45 13.78
N LEU A 36 1.49 -2.35 13.06
CA LEU A 36 0.60 -2.34 11.89
C LEU A 36 1.08 -3.31 10.81
N HIS A 37 2.38 -3.30 10.54
CA HIS A 37 3.01 -4.23 9.61
C HIS A 37 2.79 -5.69 10.02
N GLN A 38 3.07 -6.03 11.29
CA GLN A 38 2.89 -7.39 11.82
C GLN A 38 1.42 -7.86 11.76
N VAL A 39 0.46 -6.97 12.01
CA VAL A 39 -0.97 -7.29 11.86
C VAL A 39 -1.29 -7.66 10.42
N SER A 40 -0.81 -6.90 9.44
CA SER A 40 -1.03 -7.18 8.02
C SER A 40 -0.37 -8.50 7.59
N GLU A 41 0.91 -8.69 7.94
CA GLU A 41 1.67 -9.91 7.67
C GLU A 41 0.97 -11.16 8.23
N SER A 42 0.63 -11.13 9.53
CA SER A 42 -0.04 -12.25 10.18
C SER A 42 -1.43 -12.52 9.60
N THR A 43 -2.12 -11.47 9.16
CA THR A 43 -3.41 -11.61 8.48
C THR A 43 -3.24 -12.33 7.15
N ASN A 44 -2.30 -11.89 6.31
CA ASN A 44 -2.03 -12.54 5.04
C ASN A 44 -1.65 -14.01 5.21
N LYS A 45 -0.72 -14.31 6.12
CA LYS A 45 -0.26 -15.66 6.41
C LYS A 45 -1.41 -16.60 6.77
N ASN A 46 -2.38 -16.11 7.52
CA ASN A 46 -3.49 -16.93 8.04
C ASN A 46 -4.73 -16.94 7.14
N THR A 47 -4.77 -16.13 6.08
CA THR A 47 -5.96 -15.99 5.23
C THR A 47 -5.66 -16.20 3.75
N THR A 48 -5.10 -15.19 3.09
CA THR A 48 -5.03 -15.14 1.62
C THR A 48 -3.72 -15.68 1.05
N LYS A 49 -2.64 -15.62 1.81
CA LYS A 49 -1.29 -16.08 1.40
C LYS A 49 -0.85 -15.47 0.05
N LEU A 50 -1.17 -14.20 -0.16
CA LEU A 50 -0.66 -13.44 -1.28
C LEU A 50 0.84 -13.21 -1.12
N TYR A 51 1.56 -13.10 -2.24
CA TYR A 51 2.90 -12.55 -2.22
C TYR A 51 2.81 -11.05 -1.87
N LEU A 52 3.38 -10.67 -0.72
CA LEU A 52 3.44 -9.28 -0.29
C LEU A 52 4.71 -8.66 -0.85
N ASP A 53 4.57 -7.75 -1.79
CA ASP A 53 5.70 -7.06 -2.41
C ASP A 53 5.91 -5.69 -1.76
N TYR A 54 7.11 -5.45 -1.26
CA TYR A 54 7.50 -4.22 -0.57
C TYR A 54 8.37 -3.30 -1.42
N LYS A 55 8.43 -3.52 -2.71
CA LYS A 55 9.26 -2.76 -3.65
C LYS A 55 9.13 -1.23 -3.49
N TYR A 56 7.92 -0.76 -3.23
CA TYR A 56 7.62 0.67 -3.10
C TYR A 56 7.66 1.20 -1.66
N ASN A 57 8.18 0.43 -0.71
CA ASN A 57 8.43 0.89 0.66
C ASN A 57 9.66 1.81 0.78
N ASP A 58 10.54 1.80 -0.21
CA ASP A 58 11.59 2.80 -0.32
C ASP A 58 10.96 4.17 -0.63
N ILE A 59 11.10 5.10 0.31
CA ILE A 59 10.51 6.44 0.22
C ILE A 59 11.17 7.34 -0.82
N ASP A 60 12.35 6.98 -1.34
CA ASP A 60 13.06 7.70 -2.39
C ASP A 60 13.15 6.91 -3.71
N GLN A 61 12.35 5.88 -3.85
CA GLN A 61 12.24 5.09 -5.07
C GLN A 61 11.86 5.98 -6.27
N SER A 62 12.47 5.76 -7.44
CA SER A 62 12.42 6.66 -8.60
C SER A 62 11.01 7.02 -9.11
N GLU A 63 10.05 6.12 -8.97
CA GLU A 63 8.64 6.34 -9.36
C GLU A 63 7.85 7.14 -8.30
N CYS A 64 8.40 7.33 -7.10
CA CYS A 64 7.84 8.08 -5.97
C CYS A 64 6.41 7.64 -5.58
N ILE A 65 6.10 6.35 -5.73
CA ILE A 65 4.75 5.82 -5.51
C ILE A 65 4.25 6.10 -4.09
N TYR A 66 5.14 6.09 -3.09
CA TYR A 66 4.80 6.39 -1.70
C TYR A 66 4.06 7.73 -1.51
N TYR A 67 4.23 8.71 -2.40
CA TYR A 67 3.64 10.04 -2.28
C TYR A 67 2.38 10.24 -3.14
N ARG A 68 1.97 9.24 -3.91
CA ARG A 68 1.04 9.41 -5.05
C ARG A 68 -0.38 8.95 -4.79
N SER A 69 -0.77 8.75 -3.51
CA SER A 69 -2.14 8.39 -3.15
C SER A 69 -2.53 9.01 -1.80
N ASP A 70 -3.80 8.92 -1.43
CA ASP A 70 -4.41 9.62 -0.32
C ASP A 70 -3.85 9.27 1.06
N HIS A 71 -3.24 8.06 1.21
CA HIS A 71 -2.59 7.66 2.46
C HIS A 71 -1.52 8.64 2.92
N PHE A 72 -0.88 9.36 1.97
CA PHE A 72 0.19 10.27 2.32
C PHE A 72 -0.28 11.45 3.18
N HIS A 73 -1.52 11.89 3.01
CA HIS A 73 -2.13 12.90 3.88
C HIS A 73 -2.25 12.44 5.34
N PHE A 74 -2.34 11.13 5.58
CA PHE A 74 -2.36 10.54 6.92
C PHE A 74 -0.94 10.41 7.48
N VAL A 75 -0.01 9.85 6.70
CA VAL A 75 1.36 9.59 7.18
C VAL A 75 2.13 10.87 7.50
N LYS A 76 1.95 11.96 6.72
CA LYS A 76 2.55 13.26 7.04
C LYS A 76 2.04 13.87 8.34
N ASN A 77 0.89 13.42 8.85
CA ASN A 77 0.32 13.76 10.14
C ASN A 77 0.58 12.68 11.21
N ASN A 78 1.59 11.85 10.99
CA ASN A 78 2.02 10.79 11.91
C ASN A 78 0.93 9.75 12.20
N ILE A 79 0.07 9.46 11.22
CA ILE A 79 -0.96 8.42 11.30
C ILE A 79 -0.49 7.21 10.48
N PRO A 80 -0.26 6.04 11.10
CA PRO A 80 0.19 4.85 10.39
C PRO A 80 -0.80 4.46 9.28
N ALA A 81 -0.26 4.14 8.13
CA ALA A 81 -1.06 3.78 6.97
C ALA A 81 -0.49 2.58 6.22
N ILE A 82 -1.34 1.85 5.53
CA ILE A 82 -0.97 0.91 4.49
C ILE A 82 -1.62 1.36 3.20
N PHE A 83 -0.83 1.57 2.18
CA PHE A 83 -1.31 1.75 0.83
C PHE A 83 -1.25 0.41 0.08
N TYR A 84 -2.41 -0.17 -0.21
CA TYR A 84 -2.60 -1.37 -0.99
C TYR A 84 -2.69 -1.00 -2.46
N PHE A 85 -1.76 -1.55 -3.25
CA PHE A 85 -1.57 -1.19 -4.64
C PHE A 85 -1.20 -2.43 -5.46
N ASN A 86 -1.41 -2.43 -6.75
CA ASN A 86 -0.96 -3.55 -7.59
C ASN A 86 -0.18 -3.13 -8.84
N GLY A 87 0.27 -1.90 -8.88
CA GLY A 87 1.10 -1.38 -9.96
C GLY A 87 0.35 -0.58 -11.00
N VAL A 88 1.10 -0.07 -11.96
CA VAL A 88 0.58 0.70 -13.09
C VAL A 88 0.48 -0.21 -14.30
N HIS A 89 -0.66 -0.19 -14.98
CA HIS A 89 -0.94 -0.95 -16.18
C HIS A 89 -1.08 -0.04 -17.41
N GLU A 90 -1.15 -0.63 -18.59
CA GLU A 90 -1.16 0.11 -19.88
C GLU A 90 -2.35 1.07 -20.04
N ASP A 91 -3.48 0.78 -19.39
CA ASP A 91 -4.69 1.61 -19.47
C ASP A 91 -4.74 2.71 -18.40
N TYR A 92 -3.72 2.85 -17.54
CA TYR A 92 -3.69 3.81 -16.45
C TYR A 92 -4.01 5.24 -16.94
N HIS A 93 -5.07 5.84 -16.36
CA HIS A 93 -5.62 7.14 -16.73
C HIS A 93 -6.07 7.27 -18.19
N LYS A 94 -6.49 6.16 -18.83
CA LYS A 94 -7.01 6.18 -20.19
C LYS A 94 -8.49 5.77 -20.25
N PRO A 95 -9.23 6.23 -21.26
CA PRO A 95 -10.63 5.79 -21.48
C PRO A 95 -10.77 4.27 -21.74
N THR A 96 -9.66 3.61 -22.05
CA THR A 96 -9.60 2.16 -22.30
C THR A 96 -9.54 1.33 -21.01
N ASP A 97 -9.47 1.95 -19.82
CA ASP A 97 -9.54 1.24 -18.54
C ASP A 97 -11.00 0.96 -18.18
N THR A 98 -11.48 -0.18 -18.65
CA THR A 98 -12.88 -0.61 -18.57
C THR A 98 -13.06 -1.77 -17.57
N ALA A 99 -14.28 -1.94 -17.05
CA ALA A 99 -14.57 -2.90 -15.99
C ALA A 99 -14.37 -4.38 -16.40
N ASP A 100 -14.48 -4.69 -17.69
CA ASP A 100 -14.23 -6.03 -18.23
C ASP A 100 -12.76 -6.48 -18.14
N LYS A 101 -11.85 -5.53 -17.96
CA LYS A 101 -10.41 -5.79 -17.78
C LYS A 101 -9.99 -6.04 -16.31
N ILE A 102 -10.92 -5.97 -15.38
CA ILE A 102 -10.65 -6.24 -13.97
C ILE A 102 -10.42 -7.73 -13.73
N GLU A 103 -9.33 -8.06 -13.07
CA GLU A 103 -9.00 -9.40 -12.62
C GLU A 103 -9.78 -9.76 -11.33
N TYR A 104 -11.07 -10.04 -11.47
CA TYR A 104 -12.00 -10.19 -10.34
C TYR A 104 -11.57 -11.24 -9.31
N ASN A 105 -10.92 -12.32 -9.72
CA ASN A 105 -10.42 -13.34 -8.79
C ASN A 105 -9.27 -12.81 -7.90
N LEU A 106 -8.34 -12.07 -8.51
CA LEU A 106 -7.25 -11.42 -7.78
C LEU A 106 -7.78 -10.29 -6.91
N LEU A 107 -8.67 -9.47 -7.45
CA LEU A 107 -9.34 -8.40 -6.70
C LEU A 107 -10.02 -8.95 -5.45
N LYS A 108 -10.75 -10.06 -5.57
CA LYS A 108 -11.40 -10.74 -4.43
C LYS A 108 -10.39 -11.14 -3.35
N ASP A 109 -9.26 -11.72 -3.72
CA ASP A 109 -8.24 -12.15 -2.76
C ASP A 109 -7.57 -10.95 -2.08
N ARG A 110 -7.30 -9.88 -2.81
CA ARG A 110 -6.78 -8.60 -2.28
C ARG A 110 -7.76 -7.96 -1.30
N ILE A 111 -9.04 -7.88 -1.67
CA ILE A 111 -10.11 -7.37 -0.79
C ILE A 111 -10.22 -8.19 0.50
N LYS A 112 -10.10 -9.51 0.42
CA LYS A 112 -10.12 -10.37 1.62
C LYS A 112 -8.98 -10.02 2.58
N LEU A 113 -7.76 -9.85 2.10
CA LEU A 113 -6.64 -9.41 2.93
C LEU A 113 -6.95 -8.10 3.63
N ILE A 114 -7.40 -7.11 2.88
CA ILE A 114 -7.71 -5.77 3.39
C ILE A 114 -8.84 -5.83 4.42
N PHE A 115 -9.91 -6.55 4.11
CA PHE A 115 -11.05 -6.74 5.02
C PHE A 115 -10.63 -7.38 6.34
N TYR A 116 -9.88 -8.48 6.31
CA TYR A 116 -9.46 -9.15 7.54
C TYR A 116 -8.42 -8.34 8.33
N THR A 117 -7.59 -7.55 7.65
CA THR A 117 -6.69 -6.60 8.32
C THR A 117 -7.51 -5.52 9.04
N ALA A 118 -8.48 -4.91 8.35
CA ALA A 118 -9.39 -3.93 8.94
C ALA A 118 -10.19 -4.51 10.12
N TRP A 119 -10.71 -5.73 9.96
CA TRP A 119 -11.46 -6.43 11.01
C TRP A 119 -10.61 -6.65 12.26
N LYS A 120 -9.37 -7.15 12.10
CA LYS A 120 -8.44 -7.31 13.23
C LYS A 120 -8.15 -5.98 13.91
N LEU A 121 -7.90 -4.93 13.14
CA LEU A 121 -7.60 -3.60 13.67
C LEU A 121 -8.79 -3.01 14.44
N ALA A 122 -10.01 -3.16 13.91
CA ALA A 122 -11.23 -2.65 14.52
C ALA A 122 -11.62 -3.35 15.84
N ASN A 123 -11.23 -4.63 15.98
CA ASN A 123 -11.55 -5.45 17.17
C ASN A 123 -10.42 -5.49 18.20
N ARG A 124 -9.46 -4.59 18.13
CA ARG A 124 -8.35 -4.50 19.11
C ARG A 124 -8.77 -3.70 20.32
N ASN A 125 -8.28 -4.13 21.47
CA ASN A 125 -8.43 -3.38 22.73
C ASN A 125 -7.44 -2.21 22.86
N LYS A 126 -6.33 -2.23 22.08
CA LYS A 126 -5.31 -1.18 22.11
C LYS A 126 -5.20 -0.50 20.75
N LYS A 127 -4.90 0.79 20.75
CA LYS A 127 -4.56 1.54 19.53
C LYS A 127 -3.23 1.01 18.99
N ILE A 128 -3.08 1.09 17.66
CA ILE A 128 -1.77 0.91 17.02
C ILE A 128 -0.86 2.05 17.46
N GLU A 129 0.35 1.70 17.85
CA GLU A 129 1.37 2.64 18.28
C GLU A 129 2.22 3.11 17.08
N VAL A 130 2.64 4.36 17.14
CA VAL A 130 3.66 4.91 16.24
C VAL A 130 4.99 4.73 16.97
N ASP A 131 5.79 3.78 16.48
CA ASP A 131 7.08 3.41 17.07
C ASP A 131 8.27 3.75 16.16
N LYS A 132 7.99 4.40 15.02
CA LYS A 132 8.99 4.81 14.02
C LYS A 132 8.72 6.21 13.50
N ASN A 133 9.77 6.81 12.96
CA ASN A 133 9.72 8.08 12.22
C ASN A 133 10.23 7.87 10.80
N VAL A 134 9.68 8.65 9.86
CA VAL A 134 10.20 8.73 8.49
C VAL A 134 11.06 9.99 8.37
N ASP A 135 12.33 9.80 8.02
CA ASP A 135 13.22 10.91 7.72
C ASP A 135 13.12 11.26 6.22
N TYR A 136 12.64 12.46 5.95
CA TYR A 136 12.51 12.99 4.59
C TYR A 136 13.68 13.89 4.18
N SER A 137 14.68 14.13 5.05
CA SER A 137 15.74 15.12 4.81
C SER A 137 16.70 14.74 3.67
N GLU A 138 16.88 13.42 3.45
CA GLU A 138 17.84 12.89 2.48
C GLU A 138 17.23 12.51 1.12
N LEU A 139 15.96 12.86 0.85
CA LEU A 139 15.32 12.54 -0.43
C LEU A 139 16.02 13.21 -1.61
N VAL A 140 16.33 12.43 -2.63
CA VAL A 140 16.92 12.86 -3.90
C VAL A 140 15.88 12.83 -5.02
N ASN A 141 15.33 11.65 -5.31
CA ASN A 141 14.39 11.43 -6.41
C ASN A 141 13.02 12.05 -6.14
N CYS A 142 12.55 11.94 -4.90
CA CYS A 142 11.19 12.33 -4.52
C CYS A 142 11.11 13.68 -3.82
N ARG A 143 12.20 14.45 -3.77
CA ARG A 143 12.29 15.74 -3.09
C ARG A 143 11.22 16.75 -3.50
N ARG A 144 10.73 16.68 -4.74
CA ARG A 144 9.64 17.54 -5.24
C ARG A 144 8.36 17.42 -4.43
N TYR A 145 8.11 16.25 -3.85
CA TYR A 145 6.90 16.00 -3.06
C TYR A 145 6.96 16.67 -1.69
N LEU A 146 8.16 16.90 -1.11
CA LEU A 146 8.31 17.67 0.13
C LEU A 146 7.74 19.07 -0.04
N LYS A 147 8.08 19.73 -1.16
CA LYS A 147 7.54 21.07 -1.49
C LYS A 147 6.03 21.05 -1.70
N LEU A 148 5.51 20.03 -2.39
CA LEU A 148 4.08 19.89 -2.67
C LEU A 148 3.27 19.72 -1.38
N TYR A 149 3.80 19.04 -0.39
CA TYR A 149 3.12 18.73 0.87
C TYR A 149 3.53 19.61 2.05
N ASN A 150 4.39 20.62 1.82
CA ASN A 150 4.92 21.53 2.85
C ASN A 150 5.60 20.78 4.01
N LEU A 151 6.52 19.87 3.68
CA LEU A 151 7.37 19.10 4.60
C LEU A 151 8.80 19.63 4.61
#